data_3067f2a8eacf7eee0f4553877156d63c
#
_entry.id   3067f2a8eacf7eee0f4553877156d63c
#
_cell.length_a   1.000
_cell.length_b   1.000
_cell.length_c   1.000
_cell.angle_alpha   90.00
_cell.angle_beta   90.00
_cell.angle_gamma   90.00
#
_symmetry.space_group_name_H-M   'P 1'
#
loop_
_entity.id
_entity.type
_entity.pdbx_description
1 polymer ?
#
loop_
_entity_poly.entity_id
_entity_poly.type
_entity_poly.pdbx_seq_one_letter_code
_entity_poly.pdbx_strand_id
1 'polypeptide(L)'
;MIQRERMEAGLVYDPRNEDLREEQQRRLETMYDFNATRPSEDEKRQKLMKEMLGSMGEGCYIEPPFRANWGGKNLHFGNHVYANFNLTCVDDAEIFVG
;
A
#
# COMPACT_ATOMS: atom_id res chain seq x y z
N MET A 1 -21.99 -9.81 -6.64
CA MET A 1 -20.81 -9.31 -5.94
C MET A 1 -19.60 -9.35 -6.84
N ILE A 2 -18.92 -8.23 -7.01
CA ILE A 2 -17.71 -8.18 -7.81
C ILE A 2 -16.52 -8.78 -7.04
N GLN A 3 -15.46 -9.12 -7.75
CA GLN A 3 -14.31 -9.79 -7.13
C GLN A 3 -13.66 -8.95 -6.03
N ARG A 4 -13.56 -7.63 -6.23
CA ARG A 4 -12.99 -6.74 -5.23
C ARG A 4 -13.78 -6.76 -3.93
N GLU A 5 -15.11 -6.72 -4.03
CA GLU A 5 -15.97 -6.77 -2.85
C GLU A 5 -15.82 -8.10 -2.12
N ARG A 6 -15.67 -9.20 -2.86
CA ARG A 6 -15.46 -10.51 -2.25
C ARG A 6 -14.15 -10.57 -1.48
N MET A 7 -13.10 -10.01 -2.04
CA MET A 7 -11.79 -9.96 -1.37
C MET A 7 -11.87 -9.11 -0.10
N GLU A 8 -12.48 -7.92 -0.19
CA GLU A 8 -12.60 -7.03 0.96
C GLU A 8 -13.47 -7.61 2.07
N ALA A 9 -14.43 -8.44 1.69
CA ALA A 9 -15.29 -9.13 2.66
C ALA A 9 -14.66 -10.41 3.21
N GLY A 10 -13.43 -10.73 2.82
CA GLY A 10 -12.74 -11.94 3.26
C GLY A 10 -13.16 -13.19 2.51
N LEU A 11 -13.82 -13.03 1.38
CA LEU A 11 -14.22 -14.16 0.54
C LEU A 11 -13.11 -14.50 -0.47
N VAL A 12 -13.15 -15.74 -0.98
CA VAL A 12 -12.20 -16.17 -2.00
C VAL A 12 -12.42 -15.35 -3.27
N TYR A 13 -11.35 -14.81 -3.80
CA TYR A 13 -11.40 -14.08 -5.07
C TYR A 13 -10.60 -14.82 -6.13
N ASP A 14 -10.90 -14.54 -7.40
CA ASP A 14 -10.23 -15.14 -8.54
C ASP A 14 -9.03 -14.25 -8.94
N PRO A 15 -7.79 -14.71 -8.73
CA PRO A 15 -6.61 -13.90 -9.09
C PRO A 15 -6.46 -13.72 -10.60
N ARG A 16 -7.25 -14.42 -11.40
CA ARG A 16 -7.26 -14.25 -12.86
C ARG A 16 -8.22 -13.17 -13.34
N ASN A 17 -8.98 -12.55 -12.41
CA ASN A 17 -9.88 -11.46 -12.76
C ASN A 17 -9.05 -10.26 -13.26
N GLU A 18 -9.30 -9.82 -14.49
CA GLU A 18 -8.49 -8.79 -15.13
C GLU A 18 -8.60 -7.44 -14.45
N ASP A 19 -9.79 -7.05 -14.00
CA ASP A 19 -9.99 -5.77 -13.32
C ASP A 19 -9.18 -5.67 -12.05
N LEU A 20 -9.18 -6.74 -11.24
CA LEU A 20 -8.37 -6.79 -10.03
C LEU A 20 -6.88 -6.80 -10.35
N ARG A 21 -6.49 -7.53 -11.37
CA ARG A 21 -5.08 -7.61 -11.76
C ARG A 21 -4.56 -6.27 -12.24
N GLU A 22 -5.36 -5.54 -13.03
CA GLU A 22 -4.97 -4.21 -13.50
C GLU A 22 -4.85 -3.22 -12.33
N GLU A 23 -5.79 -3.25 -11.40
CA GLU A 23 -5.72 -2.39 -10.21
C GLU A 23 -4.50 -2.72 -9.38
N GLN A 24 -4.28 -4.02 -9.13
CA GLN A 24 -3.12 -4.45 -8.36
C GLN A 24 -1.82 -4.00 -9.03
N GLN A 25 -1.73 -4.13 -10.34
CA GLN A 25 -0.55 -3.72 -11.08
C GLN A 25 -0.28 -2.23 -10.91
N ARG A 26 -1.31 -1.38 -11.04
CA ARG A 26 -1.14 0.06 -10.83
C ARG A 26 -0.65 0.37 -9.42
N ARG A 27 -1.21 -0.31 -8.43
CA ARG A 27 -0.80 -0.12 -7.03
C ARG A 27 0.65 -0.54 -6.81
N LEU A 28 1.04 -1.66 -7.40
CA LEU A 28 2.43 -2.14 -7.29
C LEU A 28 3.41 -1.24 -8.02
N GLU A 29 3.01 -0.67 -9.16
CA GLU A 29 3.86 0.28 -9.89
C GLU A 29 4.17 1.50 -9.01
N THR A 30 3.17 2.05 -8.32
CA THR A 30 3.40 3.17 -7.40
C THR A 30 4.32 2.76 -6.27
N MET A 31 4.17 1.56 -5.73
CA MET A 31 5.05 1.03 -4.69
C MET A 31 6.50 0.91 -5.19
N TYR A 32 6.67 0.46 -6.43
CA TYR A 32 8.01 0.37 -7.02
C TYR A 32 8.62 1.76 -7.20
N ASP A 33 7.84 2.76 -7.60
CA ASP A 33 8.32 4.13 -7.68
C ASP A 33 8.77 4.62 -6.30
N PHE A 34 8.02 4.32 -5.26
CA PHE A 34 8.39 4.67 -3.89
C PHE A 34 9.71 4.02 -3.50
N ASN A 35 9.86 2.72 -3.80
CA ASN A 35 11.06 1.97 -3.43
C ASN A 35 12.30 2.42 -4.21
N ALA A 36 12.12 3.12 -5.32
CA ALA A 36 13.21 3.65 -6.13
C ALA A 36 13.63 5.06 -5.69
N THR A 37 12.95 5.66 -4.71
CA THR A 37 13.31 7.01 -4.24
C THR A 37 14.62 7.00 -3.48
N ARG A 38 15.30 8.14 -3.54
CA ARG A 38 16.55 8.35 -2.81
C ARG A 38 16.26 8.95 -1.43
N PRO A 39 17.19 8.78 -0.47
CA PRO A 39 16.99 9.35 0.88
C PRO A 39 16.77 10.86 0.89
N SER A 40 17.27 11.58 -0.10
CA SER A 40 17.10 13.03 -0.20
C SER A 40 15.75 13.46 -0.75
N GLU A 41 14.92 12.51 -1.18
CA GLU A 41 13.65 12.82 -1.86
C GLU A 41 12.46 12.72 -0.93
N ASP A 42 12.51 13.42 0.23
CA ASP A 42 11.46 13.38 1.25
C ASP A 42 10.10 13.78 0.71
N GLU A 43 10.03 14.86 -0.03
CA GLU A 43 8.74 15.33 -0.55
C GLU A 43 8.12 14.33 -1.50
N LYS A 44 8.94 13.74 -2.36
CA LYS A 44 8.49 12.71 -3.29
C LYS A 44 7.99 11.47 -2.54
N ARG A 45 8.73 11.07 -1.49
CA ARG A 45 8.34 9.94 -0.65
C ARG A 45 7.00 10.18 0.02
N GLN A 46 6.81 11.37 0.59
CA GLN A 46 5.54 11.71 1.26
C GLN A 46 4.37 11.70 0.27
N LYS A 47 4.57 12.24 -0.92
CA LYS A 47 3.54 12.24 -1.96
C LYS A 47 3.17 10.80 -2.36
N LEU A 48 4.18 9.98 -2.59
CA LEU A 48 3.95 8.58 -2.99
C LEU A 48 3.29 7.78 -1.88
N MET A 49 3.66 8.03 -0.60
CA MET A 49 3.00 7.38 0.53
C MET A 49 1.51 7.71 0.57
N LYS A 50 1.14 8.95 0.31
CA LYS A 50 -0.28 9.34 0.27
C LYS A 50 -1.02 8.65 -0.87
N GLU A 51 -0.35 8.40 -1.98
CA GLU A 51 -0.95 7.67 -3.11
C GLU A 51 -1.06 6.18 -2.82
N MET A 52 -0.07 5.59 -2.13
CA MET A 52 -0.03 4.16 -1.83
C MET A 52 -1.03 3.75 -0.76
N LEU A 53 -1.01 4.45 0.38
CA LEU A 53 -1.72 4.02 1.57
C LEU A 53 -3.21 4.32 1.47
N GLY A 54 -4.02 3.49 2.12
CA GLY A 54 -5.45 3.72 2.21
C GLY A 54 -5.77 5.01 2.96
N SER A 55 -5.03 5.26 4.04
CA SER A 55 -5.06 6.53 4.74
C SER A 55 -3.77 6.71 5.53
N MET A 56 -3.46 7.95 5.88
CA MET A 56 -2.23 8.27 6.59
C MET A 56 -2.43 9.55 7.38
N GLY A 57 -2.13 9.49 8.67
CA GLY A 57 -2.13 10.67 9.52
C GLY A 57 -0.88 11.52 9.31
N GLU A 58 -0.61 12.41 10.24
CA GLU A 58 0.53 13.30 10.16
C GLU A 58 1.80 12.66 10.71
N GLY A 59 2.94 13.07 10.16
CA GLY A 59 4.25 12.68 10.67
C GLY A 59 4.63 11.25 10.44
N CYS A 60 4.05 10.61 9.44
CA CYS A 60 4.35 9.22 9.11
C CYS A 60 5.54 9.11 8.17
N TYR A 61 6.28 8.03 8.30
CA TYR A 61 7.41 7.77 7.42
C TYR A 61 7.64 6.27 7.25
N ILE A 62 7.95 5.88 6.02
CA ILE A 62 8.33 4.49 5.70
C ILE A 62 9.71 4.55 5.04
N GLU A 63 10.66 3.81 5.61
CA GLU A 63 11.96 3.61 4.97
C GLU A 63 11.84 2.54 3.90
N PRO A 64 12.07 2.86 2.60
CA PRO A 64 12.02 1.81 1.58
C PRO A 64 13.16 0.80 1.79
N PRO A 65 13.01 -0.43 1.33
CA PRO A 65 11.88 -0.92 0.54
C PRO A 65 10.67 -1.29 1.38
N PHE A 66 9.50 -1.08 0.78
CA PHE A 66 8.20 -1.42 1.33
C PHE A 66 7.53 -2.42 0.40
N ARG A 67 6.91 -3.46 0.94
CA ARG A 67 6.28 -4.52 0.16
C ARG A 67 4.87 -4.77 0.67
N ALA A 68 3.91 -4.73 -0.23
CA ALA A 68 2.52 -5.04 0.09
C ALA A 68 1.86 -5.59 -1.16
N ASN A 69 0.97 -6.58 -1.00
CA ASN A 69 0.31 -7.23 -2.14
C ASN A 69 -0.51 -6.24 -2.98
N TRP A 70 -1.11 -5.23 -2.34
CA TRP A 70 -1.91 -4.21 -2.99
C TRP A 70 -1.24 -2.83 -2.90
N GLY A 71 0.08 -2.82 -2.77
CA GLY A 71 0.86 -1.59 -2.74
C GLY A 71 0.56 -0.68 -1.56
N GLY A 72 -0.13 -1.17 -0.54
CA GLY A 72 -0.51 -0.39 0.63
C GLY A 72 -1.94 0.14 0.60
N LYS A 73 -2.72 -0.20 -0.43
CA LYS A 73 -4.10 0.30 -0.59
C LYS A 73 -4.96 0.12 0.66
N ASN A 74 -4.82 -1.02 1.33
CA ASN A 74 -5.63 -1.35 2.51
C ASN A 74 -4.87 -1.17 3.82
N LEU A 75 -3.74 -0.48 3.78
CA LEU A 75 -2.95 -0.16 4.96
C LEU A 75 -3.27 1.26 5.40
N HIS A 76 -3.63 1.41 6.68
CA HIS A 76 -4.03 2.69 7.26
C HIS A 76 -3.13 3.03 8.42
N PHE A 77 -2.44 4.15 8.34
CA PHE A 77 -1.57 4.65 9.40
C PHE A 77 -2.28 5.76 10.17
N GLY A 78 -2.18 5.72 11.50
CA GLY A 78 -2.54 6.85 12.33
C GLY A 78 -1.48 7.94 12.24
N ASN A 79 -1.30 8.73 13.30
CA ASN A 79 -0.30 9.79 13.33
C ASN A 79 1.05 9.25 13.82
N HIS A 80 2.13 9.79 13.27
CA HIS A 80 3.50 9.53 13.72
C HIS A 80 3.87 8.05 13.68
N VAL A 81 3.41 7.35 12.66
CA VAL A 81 3.80 5.96 12.44
C VAL A 81 5.09 5.93 11.64
N TYR A 82 6.09 5.24 12.18
CA TYR A 82 7.38 5.04 11.50
C TYR A 82 7.59 3.57 11.20
N ALA A 83 7.90 3.26 9.96
CA ALA A 83 8.23 1.91 9.54
C ALA A 83 9.66 1.87 9.01
N ASN A 84 10.45 0.94 9.51
CA ASN A 84 11.82 0.76 9.09
C ASN A 84 11.89 -0.07 7.81
N PHE A 85 13.11 -0.34 7.34
CA PHE A 85 13.35 -1.07 6.09
C PHE A 85 12.65 -2.42 6.07
N ASN A 86 12.16 -2.78 4.89
CA ASN A 86 11.58 -4.10 4.61
C ASN A 86 10.25 -4.36 5.32
N LEU A 87 9.49 -3.32 5.61
CA LEU A 87 8.12 -3.55 6.06
C LEU A 87 7.36 -4.33 4.97
N THR A 88 6.75 -5.44 5.36
CA THR A 88 6.03 -6.29 4.45
C THR A 88 4.63 -6.53 4.99
N CYS A 89 3.62 -6.30 4.17
CA CYS A 89 2.22 -6.46 4.56
C CYS A 89 1.48 -7.30 3.52
N VAL A 90 0.57 -8.14 4.01
CA VAL A 90 -0.40 -8.81 3.14
C VAL A 90 -1.70 -8.02 3.30
N ASP A 91 -1.85 -6.98 2.47
CA ASP A 91 -2.96 -6.04 2.58
C ASP A 91 -4.13 -6.40 1.68
N ASP A 92 -4.46 -7.70 1.61
CA ASP A 92 -5.64 -8.19 0.93
C ASP A 92 -6.93 -7.75 1.65
N ALA A 93 -6.83 -7.44 2.93
CA ALA A 93 -7.89 -6.87 3.74
C ALA A 93 -7.35 -5.67 4.49
N GLU A 94 -8.22 -4.91 5.15
CA GLU A 94 -7.85 -3.69 5.86
C GLU A 94 -6.90 -3.96 7.02
N ILE A 95 -5.83 -3.17 7.11
CA ILE A 95 -4.84 -3.22 8.20
C ILE A 95 -4.74 -1.82 8.79
N PHE A 96 -4.90 -1.71 10.10
CA PHE A 96 -4.82 -0.42 10.81
C PHE A 96 -3.63 -0.43 11.77
N VAL A 97 -2.79 0.59 11.67
CA VAL A 97 -1.63 0.79 12.54
C VAL A 97 -1.78 2.15 13.21
N GLY A 98 -1.88 2.13 14.53
CA GLY A 98 -2.16 3.35 15.29
C GLY A 98 -0.98 4.02 15.94
#